data_252179607c084dd2e8eeca96d02ec04b
#
_entry.id   252179607c084dd2e8eeca96d02ec04b
#
_cell.length_a   1.000
_cell.length_b   1.000
_cell.length_c   1.000
_cell.angle_alpha   90.00
_cell.angle_beta   90.00
_cell.angle_gamma   90.00
#
_symmetry.space_group_name_H-M   'P 1'
#
loop_
_entity.id
_entity.type
_entity.pdbx_description
1 polymer ?
#
loop_
_entity_poly.entity_id
_entity_poly.type
_entity_poly.pdbx_seq_one_letter_code
_entity_poly.pdbx_strand_id
1 'polypeptide(L)'
;LDAAAGSLPPASRPKASRHGVCSPTCVAELNGVRVIGERINPTGKKRFQQALRERDMSYILERGMEQQDAGAEILDVNVGLPGIQEDEMMVQVVKNLQSVVELPLQIDSSDPTAIEAGLRAYNGKPIVNSVNGNREVLEQILPLCKKYGAAVVGLAMDHGGIPQTAQARIEIAQRILDAALEFGIPKEDVYIDCLTLTVSAQQEQAVETLEAVRYVTQEMGLHTVLGVSNISFGLPAREHITVSFLTQAMYAGLDLPIVNPNQKAIMDAVTSFRVLSCQDKDSEAYIA
;
A
#
# COMPACT_ATOMS: atom_id res chain seq x y z
N LEU A 1 -2.72 49.56 -14.19
CA LEU A 1 -3.00 48.11 -13.93
C LEU A 1 -2.07 47.53 -12.85
N ASP A 2 -0.90 48.10 -12.61
CA ASP A 2 0.06 47.57 -11.60
C ASP A 2 -0.25 47.95 -10.15
N ALA A 3 -1.09 48.95 -9.92
CA ALA A 3 -1.41 49.41 -8.56
C ALA A 3 -2.45 48.53 -7.81
N ALA A 4 -3.17 47.66 -8.52
CA ALA A 4 -4.18 46.76 -7.94
C ALA A 4 -3.66 45.41 -7.55
N ALA A 5 -2.48 44.98 -8.06
CA ALA A 5 -1.93 43.68 -7.79
C ALA A 5 -1.26 43.53 -6.40
N GLY A 6 -0.94 44.66 -5.75
CA GLY A 6 -0.26 44.69 -4.44
C GLY A 6 -1.13 44.60 -3.21
N SER A 7 -2.46 44.63 -3.34
CA SER A 7 -3.39 44.76 -2.21
C SER A 7 -4.23 43.49 -1.87
N LEU A 8 -4.10 42.41 -2.65
CA LEU A 8 -4.77 41.15 -2.29
C LEU A 8 -3.90 40.37 -1.33
N PRO A 9 -4.42 40.01 -0.12
CA PRO A 9 -3.70 39.06 0.73
C PRO A 9 -3.48 37.76 -0.04
N PRO A 10 -2.32 37.09 0.17
CA PRO A 10 -2.11 35.80 -0.42
C PRO A 10 -3.30 34.91 -0.08
N ALA A 11 -3.91 34.32 -1.12
CA ALA A 11 -5.01 33.40 -0.92
C ALA A 11 -4.55 32.32 0.05
N SER A 12 -5.06 32.34 1.27
CA SER A 12 -4.88 31.27 2.23
C SER A 12 -5.58 30.07 1.63
N ARG A 13 -4.82 29.19 0.95
CA ARG A 13 -5.34 27.87 0.60
C ARG A 13 -5.75 27.21 1.92
N PRO A 14 -7.01 26.78 2.08
CA PRO A 14 -7.36 25.95 3.21
C PRO A 14 -6.35 24.80 3.23
N LYS A 15 -5.68 24.58 4.34
CA LYS A 15 -4.97 23.34 4.61
C LYS A 15 -6.05 22.25 4.78
N ALA A 16 -6.64 21.80 3.69
CA ALA A 16 -7.34 20.54 3.69
C ALA A 16 -6.23 19.49 3.83
N SER A 17 -6.08 18.94 5.00
CA SER A 17 -5.32 17.71 5.21
C SER A 17 -6.10 16.61 4.47
N ARG A 18 -5.84 16.44 3.19
CA ARG A 18 -6.41 15.34 2.42
C ARG A 18 -5.54 14.12 2.67
N HIS A 19 -5.98 13.31 3.63
CA HIS A 19 -5.41 11.99 3.86
C HIS A 19 -5.84 11.09 2.69
N GLY A 20 -4.91 10.71 1.83
CA GLY A 20 -5.21 9.84 0.71
C GLY A 20 -4.22 9.90 -0.42
N VAL A 21 -4.46 9.03 -1.39
CA VAL A 21 -3.70 8.91 -2.63
C VAL A 21 -4.63 9.08 -3.83
N CYS A 22 -4.09 9.39 -4.99
CA CYS A 22 -4.95 9.62 -6.16
C CYS A 22 -4.29 9.18 -7.46
N SER A 23 -5.14 8.82 -8.42
CA SER A 23 -4.84 8.76 -9.85
C SER A 23 -5.20 10.11 -10.51
N PRO A 24 -5.12 10.24 -11.84
CA PRO A 24 -5.61 11.42 -12.55
C PRO A 24 -7.11 11.67 -12.39
N THR A 25 -7.90 10.63 -12.13
CA THR A 25 -9.38 10.66 -12.18
C THR A 25 -10.05 10.25 -10.86
N CYS A 26 -9.34 9.54 -9.97
CA CYS A 26 -9.89 8.98 -8.74
C CYS A 26 -9.05 9.37 -7.52
N VAL A 27 -9.70 9.63 -6.40
CA VAL A 27 -9.07 9.85 -5.08
C VAL A 27 -9.50 8.73 -4.14
N ALA A 28 -8.53 7.99 -3.61
CA ALA A 28 -8.75 7.05 -2.51
C ALA A 28 -8.48 7.79 -1.19
N GLU A 29 -9.54 8.28 -0.55
CA GLU A 29 -9.44 8.88 0.79
C GLU A 29 -9.26 7.80 1.84
N LEU A 30 -8.26 7.96 2.72
CA LEU A 30 -7.96 7.01 3.80
C LEU A 30 -8.74 7.36 5.08
N ASN A 31 -10.05 7.29 4.98
CA ASN A 31 -10.99 7.53 6.09
C ASN A 31 -11.67 6.23 6.57
N GLY A 32 -11.03 5.10 6.37
CA GLY A 32 -11.46 3.75 6.68
C GLY A 32 -10.66 2.73 5.88
N VAL A 33 -11.09 1.48 5.91
CA VAL A 33 -10.40 0.40 5.19
C VAL A 33 -10.45 0.63 3.67
N ARG A 34 -9.29 0.50 3.00
CA ARG A 34 -9.14 0.56 1.54
C ARG A 34 -8.34 -0.63 1.04
N VAL A 35 -8.91 -1.38 0.11
CA VAL A 35 -8.30 -2.62 -0.41
C VAL A 35 -7.23 -2.30 -1.44
N ILE A 36 -6.01 -2.81 -1.21
CA ILE A 36 -4.93 -2.82 -2.19
C ILE A 36 -4.91 -4.18 -2.88
N GLY A 37 -5.07 -4.20 -4.20
CA GLY A 37 -5.06 -5.42 -5.00
C GLY A 37 -3.64 -5.93 -5.27
N GLU A 38 -3.36 -7.21 -4.99
CA GLU A 38 -2.02 -7.84 -4.99
C GLU A 38 -1.68 -8.61 -6.28
N ARG A 39 -2.51 -8.56 -7.34
CA ARG A 39 -2.36 -9.52 -8.45
C ARG A 39 -1.31 -9.13 -9.48
N ILE A 40 -0.91 -7.86 -9.56
CA ILE A 40 0.17 -7.39 -10.43
C ILE A 40 1.51 -7.55 -9.68
N ASN A 41 1.93 -8.80 -9.51
CA ASN A 41 3.16 -9.16 -8.78
C ASN A 41 3.63 -10.54 -9.26
N PRO A 42 4.91 -10.71 -9.67
CA PRO A 42 5.44 -11.97 -10.20
C PRO A 42 5.65 -13.06 -9.15
N THR A 43 5.65 -12.73 -7.85
CA THR A 43 5.97 -13.68 -6.78
C THR A 43 4.99 -14.84 -6.76
N GLY A 44 5.48 -16.06 -6.99
CA GLY A 44 4.68 -17.27 -7.00
C GLY A 44 3.71 -17.44 -8.20
N LYS A 45 3.71 -16.52 -9.18
CA LYS A 45 2.74 -16.49 -10.29
C LYS A 45 3.43 -16.72 -11.63
N LYS A 46 3.63 -17.99 -12.02
CA LYS A 46 4.37 -18.40 -13.24
C LYS A 46 3.85 -17.71 -14.52
N ARG A 47 2.52 -17.60 -14.70
CA ARG A 47 1.94 -16.96 -15.89
C ARG A 47 2.24 -15.45 -15.92
N PHE A 48 2.22 -14.78 -14.77
CA PHE A 48 2.58 -13.37 -14.68
C PHE A 48 4.07 -13.15 -14.97
N GLN A 49 4.95 -14.04 -14.44
CA GLN A 49 6.39 -14.02 -14.77
C GLN A 49 6.63 -14.18 -16.28
N GLN A 50 5.89 -15.08 -16.93
CA GLN A 50 5.96 -15.24 -18.38
C GLN A 50 5.50 -13.97 -19.10
N ALA A 51 4.39 -13.38 -18.71
CA ALA A 51 3.88 -12.14 -19.29
C ALA A 51 4.90 -10.99 -19.22
N LEU A 52 5.62 -10.86 -18.09
CA LEU A 52 6.69 -9.86 -17.97
C LEU A 52 7.84 -10.15 -18.96
N ARG A 53 8.28 -11.40 -19.10
CA ARG A 53 9.37 -11.76 -20.03
C ARG A 53 8.99 -11.54 -21.49
N GLU A 54 7.75 -11.84 -21.85
CA GLU A 54 7.20 -11.71 -23.20
C GLU A 54 6.67 -10.29 -23.49
N ARG A 55 6.67 -9.41 -22.50
CA ARG A 55 6.05 -8.07 -22.56
C ARG A 55 4.57 -8.13 -22.97
N ASP A 56 3.85 -9.17 -22.51
CA ASP A 56 2.41 -9.36 -22.75
C ASP A 56 1.60 -8.35 -21.90
N MET A 57 1.57 -7.09 -22.40
CA MET A 57 0.84 -6.02 -21.73
C MET A 57 -0.64 -6.33 -21.60
N SER A 58 -1.25 -6.98 -22.58
CA SER A 58 -2.68 -7.31 -22.53
C SER A 58 -3.04 -8.12 -21.29
N TYR A 59 -2.24 -9.15 -20.99
CA TYR A 59 -2.43 -9.97 -19.78
C TYR A 59 -2.22 -9.17 -18.49
N ILE A 60 -1.19 -8.30 -18.45
CA ILE A 60 -0.90 -7.47 -17.27
C ILE A 60 -2.04 -6.49 -16.99
N LEU A 61 -2.55 -5.83 -18.04
CA LEU A 61 -3.64 -4.86 -17.91
C LEU A 61 -4.96 -5.52 -17.53
N GLU A 62 -5.24 -6.72 -18.07
CA GLU A 62 -6.39 -7.52 -17.66
C GLU A 62 -6.38 -7.79 -16.15
N ARG A 63 -5.19 -8.10 -15.55
CA ARG A 63 -5.07 -8.27 -14.08
C ARG A 63 -5.40 -6.99 -13.30
N GLY A 64 -5.11 -5.82 -13.87
CA GLY A 64 -5.50 -4.53 -13.27
C GLY A 64 -7.01 -4.32 -13.31
N MET A 65 -7.63 -4.49 -14.48
CA MET A 65 -9.08 -4.33 -14.68
C MET A 65 -9.89 -5.30 -13.82
N GLU A 66 -9.52 -6.59 -13.80
CA GLU A 66 -10.19 -7.59 -12.96
C GLU A 66 -10.19 -7.23 -11.46
N GLN A 67 -9.11 -6.66 -10.98
CA GLN A 67 -9.03 -6.25 -9.58
C GLN A 67 -9.89 -5.01 -9.30
N GLN A 68 -9.92 -4.05 -10.22
CA GLN A 68 -10.83 -2.90 -10.13
C GLN A 68 -12.29 -3.37 -10.12
N ASP A 69 -12.67 -4.24 -11.04
CA ASP A 69 -14.03 -4.79 -11.12
C ASP A 69 -14.41 -5.61 -9.88
N ALA A 70 -13.42 -6.24 -9.24
CA ALA A 70 -13.58 -6.99 -8.00
C ALA A 70 -13.61 -6.11 -6.74
N GLY A 71 -13.50 -4.77 -6.87
CA GLY A 71 -13.63 -3.82 -5.75
C GLY A 71 -12.31 -3.45 -5.07
N ALA A 72 -11.15 -3.65 -5.71
CA ALA A 72 -9.92 -2.98 -5.26
C ALA A 72 -10.09 -1.47 -5.35
N GLU A 73 -9.40 -0.75 -4.48
CA GLU A 73 -9.43 0.73 -4.44
C GLU A 73 -8.04 1.33 -4.72
N ILE A 74 -7.00 0.51 -4.65
CA ILE A 74 -5.60 0.81 -5.00
C ILE A 74 -5.02 -0.45 -5.63
N LEU A 75 -4.08 -0.34 -6.56
CA LEU A 75 -3.38 -1.49 -7.14
C LEU A 75 -1.90 -1.47 -6.77
N ASP A 76 -1.43 -2.56 -6.17
CA ASP A 76 0.00 -2.84 -5.99
C ASP A 76 0.62 -3.29 -7.31
N VAL A 77 1.71 -2.65 -7.73
CA VAL A 77 2.38 -2.89 -9.01
C VAL A 77 3.83 -3.24 -8.76
N ASN A 78 4.12 -4.54 -8.82
CA ASN A 78 5.46 -5.10 -8.76
C ASN A 78 5.79 -5.79 -10.08
N VAL A 79 6.91 -5.40 -10.69
CA VAL A 79 7.42 -5.99 -11.92
C VAL A 79 8.83 -6.56 -11.77
N GLY A 80 9.33 -6.63 -10.53
CA GLY A 80 10.65 -7.14 -10.19
C GLY A 80 10.80 -8.62 -10.53
N LEU A 81 11.55 -8.91 -11.60
CA LEU A 81 11.80 -10.27 -12.06
C LEU A 81 13.24 -10.38 -12.58
N PRO A 82 14.02 -11.39 -12.12
CA PRO A 82 15.37 -11.59 -12.64
C PRO A 82 15.38 -11.74 -14.17
N GLY A 83 16.29 -11.02 -14.80
CA GLY A 83 16.51 -11.09 -16.26
C GLY A 83 15.67 -10.13 -17.10
N ILE A 84 14.92 -9.20 -16.49
CA ILE A 84 14.26 -8.07 -17.17
C ILE A 84 14.86 -6.74 -16.69
N GLN A 85 14.68 -5.69 -17.48
CA GLN A 85 14.97 -4.32 -17.07
C GLN A 85 13.75 -3.78 -16.31
N GLU A 86 13.85 -3.75 -14.98
CA GLU A 86 12.72 -3.45 -14.11
C GLU A 86 12.22 -2.02 -14.27
N ASP A 87 13.11 -1.06 -14.40
CA ASP A 87 12.80 0.36 -14.58
C ASP A 87 12.01 0.62 -15.88
N GLU A 88 12.45 0.04 -17.01
CA GLU A 88 11.72 0.14 -18.28
C GLU A 88 10.35 -0.55 -18.20
N MET A 89 10.29 -1.73 -17.58
CA MET A 89 9.04 -2.47 -17.41
C MET A 89 8.07 -1.70 -16.50
N MET A 90 8.55 -1.13 -15.40
CA MET A 90 7.75 -0.31 -14.49
C MET A 90 7.12 0.89 -15.24
N VAL A 91 7.90 1.61 -16.04
CA VAL A 91 7.38 2.71 -16.87
C VAL A 91 6.28 2.24 -17.82
N GLN A 92 6.50 1.11 -18.50
CA GLN A 92 5.51 0.57 -19.45
C GLN A 92 4.21 0.17 -18.72
N VAL A 93 4.33 -0.59 -17.64
CA VAL A 93 3.16 -1.07 -16.88
C VAL A 93 2.40 0.10 -16.27
N VAL A 94 3.08 1.03 -15.60
CA VAL A 94 2.44 2.20 -14.97
C VAL A 94 1.70 3.06 -16.01
N LYS A 95 2.32 3.37 -17.16
CA LYS A 95 1.68 4.17 -18.22
C LYS A 95 0.45 3.48 -18.80
N ASN A 96 0.56 2.18 -19.06
CA ASN A 96 -0.54 1.44 -19.67
C ASN A 96 -1.69 1.20 -18.67
N LEU A 97 -1.40 0.90 -17.41
CA LEU A 97 -2.44 0.77 -16.39
C LEU A 97 -3.26 2.04 -16.24
N GLN A 98 -2.62 3.22 -16.17
CA GLN A 98 -3.33 4.51 -16.07
C GLN A 98 -4.26 4.81 -17.26
N SER A 99 -4.14 4.08 -18.37
CA SER A 99 -5.04 4.22 -19.51
C SER A 99 -6.28 3.33 -19.46
N VAL A 100 -6.31 2.32 -18.57
CA VAL A 100 -7.38 1.32 -18.51
C VAL A 100 -8.00 1.15 -17.12
N VAL A 101 -7.33 1.62 -16.05
CA VAL A 101 -7.86 1.63 -14.69
C VAL A 101 -7.88 3.04 -14.12
N GLU A 102 -8.87 3.33 -13.28
CA GLU A 102 -9.02 4.63 -12.61
C GLU A 102 -8.32 4.67 -11.26
N LEU A 103 -7.94 3.52 -10.71
CA LEU A 103 -7.41 3.38 -9.35
C LEU A 103 -6.02 3.99 -9.18
N PRO A 104 -5.71 4.55 -7.99
CA PRO A 104 -4.34 4.88 -7.60
C PRO A 104 -3.43 3.65 -7.60
N LEU A 105 -2.14 3.88 -7.87
CA LEU A 105 -1.13 2.82 -7.89
C LEU A 105 -0.20 2.90 -6.67
N GLN A 106 0.19 1.74 -6.18
CA GLN A 106 1.31 1.52 -5.28
C GLN A 106 2.48 1.00 -6.12
N ILE A 107 3.58 1.74 -6.17
CA ILE A 107 4.81 1.38 -6.88
C ILE A 107 5.64 0.50 -5.96
N ASP A 108 5.69 -0.79 -6.26
CA ASP A 108 6.36 -1.80 -5.42
C ASP A 108 7.66 -2.27 -6.08
N SER A 109 8.77 -1.87 -5.49
CA SER A 109 10.11 -2.30 -5.87
C SER A 109 11.11 -2.09 -4.75
N SER A 110 12.19 -2.88 -4.75
CA SER A 110 13.38 -2.66 -3.93
C SER A 110 14.49 -1.89 -4.67
N ASP A 111 14.33 -1.64 -5.98
CA ASP A 111 15.29 -0.89 -6.79
C ASP A 111 14.89 0.60 -6.85
N PRO A 112 15.71 1.52 -6.29
CA PRO A 112 15.45 2.96 -6.35
C PRO A 112 15.29 3.49 -7.78
N THR A 113 15.97 2.86 -8.77
CA THR A 113 15.89 3.26 -10.18
C THR A 113 14.51 2.93 -10.74
N ALA A 114 14.01 1.75 -10.46
CA ALA A 114 12.67 1.32 -10.87
C ALA A 114 11.57 2.15 -10.17
N ILE A 115 11.74 2.45 -8.87
CA ILE A 115 10.84 3.34 -8.13
C ILE A 115 10.82 4.74 -8.78
N GLU A 116 11.98 5.37 -9.02
CA GLU A 116 12.01 6.69 -9.62
C GLU A 116 11.40 6.70 -11.03
N ALA A 117 11.67 5.66 -11.83
CA ALA A 117 11.10 5.51 -13.17
C ALA A 117 9.57 5.41 -13.13
N GLY A 118 9.02 4.62 -12.21
CA GLY A 118 7.59 4.51 -11.96
C GLY A 118 6.97 5.83 -11.51
N LEU A 119 7.55 6.49 -10.51
CA LEU A 119 7.11 7.78 -9.99
C LEU A 119 7.08 8.87 -11.08
N ARG A 120 8.08 8.90 -11.95
CA ARG A 120 8.17 9.84 -13.07
C ARG A 120 7.08 9.60 -14.14
N ALA A 121 6.65 8.34 -14.29
CA ALA A 121 5.62 7.94 -15.26
C ALA A 121 4.20 8.09 -14.74
N TYR A 122 4.04 8.25 -13.41
CA TYR A 122 2.74 8.28 -12.76
C TYR A 122 2.15 9.69 -12.68
N ASN A 123 0.85 9.81 -12.96
CA ASN A 123 0.10 11.05 -12.84
C ASN A 123 -0.83 10.95 -11.61
N GLY A 124 -0.50 11.66 -10.54
CA GLY A 124 -1.25 11.65 -9.30
C GLY A 124 -0.35 11.56 -8.08
N LYS A 125 -0.90 11.12 -6.95
CA LYS A 125 -0.17 10.85 -5.71
C LYS A 125 -0.14 9.35 -5.48
N PRO A 126 0.96 8.64 -5.81
CA PRO A 126 1.11 7.20 -5.59
C PRO A 126 1.53 6.87 -4.17
N ILE A 127 1.55 5.58 -3.87
CA ILE A 127 2.26 5.00 -2.72
C ILE A 127 3.58 4.41 -3.23
N VAL A 128 4.67 4.56 -2.51
CA VAL A 128 5.92 3.82 -2.71
C VAL A 128 5.97 2.66 -1.71
N ASN A 129 6.14 1.45 -2.20
CA ASN A 129 6.34 0.23 -1.43
C ASN A 129 7.72 -0.33 -1.78
N SER A 130 8.80 -0.19 -0.97
CA SER A 130 8.78 0.31 0.39
C SER A 130 10.17 0.81 0.83
N VAL A 131 10.19 1.40 2.02
CA VAL A 131 11.40 1.58 2.80
C VAL A 131 11.39 0.63 4.00
N ASN A 132 12.50 0.54 4.75
CA ASN A 132 12.60 -0.19 6.02
C ASN A 132 13.45 0.61 7.01
N GLY A 133 13.72 0.06 8.19
CA GLY A 133 14.48 0.74 9.25
C GLY A 133 15.98 0.93 8.98
N ASN A 134 16.50 0.52 7.83
CA ASN A 134 17.89 0.69 7.45
C ASN A 134 18.14 2.10 6.91
N ARG A 135 19.11 2.81 7.48
CA ARG A 135 19.41 4.21 7.14
C ARG A 135 19.70 4.39 5.65
N GLU A 136 20.42 3.45 5.04
CA GLU A 136 20.79 3.50 3.63
C GLU A 136 19.57 3.46 2.70
N VAL A 137 18.56 2.63 3.04
CA VAL A 137 17.31 2.52 2.26
C VAL A 137 16.49 3.80 2.42
N LEU A 138 16.39 4.33 3.64
CA LEU A 138 15.71 5.59 3.93
C LEU A 138 16.31 6.75 3.13
N GLU A 139 17.65 6.88 3.12
CA GLU A 139 18.36 7.94 2.40
C GLU A 139 18.27 7.84 0.88
N GLN A 140 18.03 6.64 0.33
CA GLN A 140 17.85 6.45 -1.10
C GLN A 140 16.41 6.72 -1.56
N ILE A 141 15.41 6.29 -0.80
CA ILE A 141 14.00 6.28 -1.25
C ILE A 141 13.22 7.51 -0.76
N LEU A 142 13.41 7.97 0.49
CA LEU A 142 12.64 9.10 1.02
C LEU A 142 12.81 10.40 0.21
N PRO A 143 14.02 10.75 -0.31
CA PRO A 143 14.15 11.89 -1.21
C PRO A 143 13.32 11.78 -2.48
N LEU A 144 13.15 10.55 -3.02
CA LEU A 144 12.28 10.31 -4.19
C LEU A 144 10.81 10.53 -3.82
N CYS A 145 10.35 9.96 -2.70
CA CYS A 145 8.99 10.19 -2.22
C CYS A 145 8.70 11.69 -2.04
N LYS A 146 9.63 12.42 -1.42
CA LYS A 146 9.52 13.89 -1.27
C LYS A 146 9.48 14.62 -2.59
N LYS A 147 10.36 14.26 -3.52
CA LYS A 147 10.48 14.90 -4.85
C LYS A 147 9.18 14.77 -5.67
N TYR A 148 8.56 13.60 -5.62
CA TYR A 148 7.37 13.29 -6.42
C TYR A 148 6.05 13.44 -5.63
N GLY A 149 6.11 13.75 -4.33
CA GLY A 149 4.92 13.93 -3.49
C GLY A 149 4.18 12.61 -3.20
N ALA A 150 4.90 11.49 -3.19
CA ALA A 150 4.33 10.17 -2.92
C ALA A 150 4.17 9.92 -1.42
N ALA A 151 3.16 9.12 -1.04
CA ALA A 151 3.14 8.44 0.24
C ALA A 151 4.13 7.26 0.25
N VAL A 152 4.53 6.79 1.43
CA VAL A 152 5.53 5.72 1.56
C VAL A 152 5.12 4.67 2.59
N VAL A 153 5.29 3.41 2.23
CA VAL A 153 5.18 2.27 3.14
C VAL A 153 6.53 2.03 3.80
N GLY A 154 6.55 1.97 5.12
CA GLY A 154 7.68 1.59 5.93
C GLY A 154 7.51 0.19 6.51
N LEU A 155 8.36 -0.74 6.11
CA LEU A 155 8.39 -2.09 6.67
C LEU A 155 9.02 -2.06 8.06
N ALA A 156 8.34 -2.57 9.08
CA ALA A 156 8.82 -2.65 10.46
C ALA A 156 9.91 -3.73 10.62
N MET A 157 10.97 -3.63 9.82
CA MET A 157 12.16 -4.51 9.83
C MET A 157 13.43 -3.72 9.54
N ASP A 158 14.57 -4.28 9.88
CA ASP A 158 15.89 -3.72 9.58
C ASP A 158 16.92 -4.81 9.27
N HIS A 159 18.23 -4.51 9.35
CA HIS A 159 19.32 -5.48 9.12
C HIS A 159 19.21 -6.75 9.97
N GLY A 160 18.56 -6.69 11.13
CA GLY A 160 18.29 -7.84 11.99
C GLY A 160 17.14 -8.72 11.47
N GLY A 161 16.48 -8.33 10.38
CA GLY A 161 15.30 -8.98 9.85
C GLY A 161 14.03 -8.49 10.52
N ILE A 162 12.99 -9.33 10.55
CA ILE A 162 11.68 -9.01 11.14
C ILE A 162 11.75 -9.28 12.65
N PRO A 163 11.53 -8.25 13.50
CA PRO A 163 11.53 -8.43 14.95
C PRO A 163 10.43 -9.37 15.42
N GLN A 164 10.72 -10.12 16.47
CA GLN A 164 9.80 -11.12 17.04
C GLN A 164 8.70 -10.52 17.91
N THR A 165 8.86 -9.28 18.39
CA THR A 165 7.91 -8.63 19.28
C THR A 165 7.29 -7.39 18.65
N ALA A 166 6.05 -7.09 19.02
CA ALA A 166 5.35 -5.87 18.63
C ALA A 166 6.15 -4.62 19.01
N GLN A 167 6.69 -4.58 20.22
CA GLN A 167 7.48 -3.46 20.72
C GLN A 167 8.68 -3.14 19.81
N ALA A 168 9.46 -4.14 19.40
CA ALA A 168 10.60 -3.93 18.53
C ALA A 168 10.20 -3.48 17.12
N ARG A 169 9.03 -3.93 16.61
CA ARG A 169 8.46 -3.42 15.35
C ARG A 169 8.05 -1.96 15.46
N ILE A 170 7.44 -1.58 16.59
CA ILE A 170 7.04 -0.20 16.88
C ILE A 170 8.27 0.72 16.94
N GLU A 171 9.37 0.29 17.54
CA GLU A 171 10.61 1.07 17.59
C GLU A 171 11.19 1.33 16.18
N ILE A 172 11.11 0.33 15.29
CA ILE A 172 11.50 0.53 13.89
C ILE A 172 10.50 1.46 13.17
N ALA A 173 9.20 1.31 13.40
CA ALA A 173 8.19 2.19 12.83
C ALA A 173 8.43 3.65 13.24
N GLN A 174 8.78 3.90 14.51
CA GLN A 174 9.14 5.24 14.99
C GLN A 174 10.38 5.79 14.27
N ARG A 175 11.43 4.96 14.11
CA ARG A 175 12.65 5.35 13.38
C ARG A 175 12.35 5.73 11.92
N ILE A 176 11.46 4.99 11.26
CA ILE A 176 11.04 5.29 9.88
C ILE A 176 10.26 6.61 9.84
N LEU A 177 9.34 6.82 10.77
CA LEU A 177 8.58 8.07 10.88
C LEU A 177 9.51 9.27 11.08
N ASP A 178 10.45 9.18 12.03
CA ASP A 178 11.38 10.26 12.34
C ASP A 178 12.23 10.62 11.11
N ALA A 179 12.73 9.62 10.39
CA ALA A 179 13.46 9.82 9.15
C ALA A 179 12.58 10.47 8.07
N ALA A 180 11.35 10.01 7.88
CA ALA A 180 10.43 10.59 6.90
C ALA A 180 10.15 12.07 7.19
N LEU A 181 9.95 12.43 8.46
CA LEU A 181 9.78 13.82 8.90
C LEU A 181 11.03 14.64 8.67
N GLU A 182 12.24 14.09 8.91
CA GLU A 182 13.52 14.73 8.62
C GLU A 182 13.67 15.08 7.14
N PHE A 183 13.22 14.20 6.23
CA PHE A 183 13.16 14.46 4.78
C PHE A 183 11.97 15.34 4.35
N GLY A 184 11.12 15.76 5.29
CA GLY A 184 9.98 16.65 5.06
C GLY A 184 8.78 15.97 4.40
N ILE A 185 8.64 14.65 4.57
CA ILE A 185 7.42 13.92 4.24
C ILE A 185 6.46 14.08 5.42
N PRO A 186 5.21 14.52 5.18
CA PRO A 186 4.25 14.70 6.27
C PRO A 186 3.85 13.35 6.87
N LYS A 187 3.49 13.37 8.15
CA LYS A 187 3.13 12.17 8.91
C LYS A 187 2.01 11.35 8.26
N GLU A 188 1.02 12.02 7.70
CA GLU A 188 -0.12 11.43 7.01
C GLU A 188 0.24 10.67 5.73
N ASP A 189 1.45 10.82 5.22
CA ASP A 189 1.96 10.13 4.04
C ASP A 189 2.92 8.99 4.40
N VAL A 190 3.06 8.67 5.68
CA VAL A 190 3.85 7.53 6.17
C VAL A 190 2.90 6.43 6.63
N TYR A 191 2.95 5.28 5.96
CA TYR A 191 2.16 4.10 6.27
C TYR A 191 3.09 3.01 6.78
N ILE A 192 2.69 2.24 7.78
CA ILE A 192 3.55 1.21 8.39
C ILE A 192 3.01 -0.18 8.08
N ASP A 193 3.87 -1.01 7.50
CA ASP A 193 3.65 -2.46 7.41
C ASP A 193 4.30 -3.14 8.61
N CYS A 194 3.45 -3.62 9.53
CA CYS A 194 3.88 -4.35 10.72
C CYS A 194 4.35 -5.77 10.42
N LEU A 195 4.28 -6.21 9.17
CA LEU A 195 4.74 -7.49 8.62
C LEU A 195 4.00 -8.71 9.15
N THR A 196 3.37 -9.42 8.22
CA THR A 196 2.66 -10.67 8.50
C THR A 196 3.58 -11.85 8.25
N LEU A 197 3.89 -12.61 9.30
CA LEU A 197 4.57 -13.90 9.21
C LEU A 197 3.58 -15.04 9.16
N THR A 198 3.98 -16.15 8.53
CA THR A 198 3.09 -17.31 8.42
C THR A 198 2.94 -18.08 9.74
N VAL A 199 1.70 -18.34 10.15
CA VAL A 199 1.42 -19.10 11.36
C VAL A 199 1.80 -20.57 11.26
N SER A 200 2.07 -21.10 10.07
CA SER A 200 2.61 -22.45 9.91
C SER A 200 4.03 -22.61 10.47
N ALA A 201 4.78 -21.50 10.57
CA ALA A 201 6.11 -21.49 11.14
C ALA A 201 6.14 -20.91 12.56
N GLN A 202 5.37 -19.85 12.82
CA GLN A 202 5.42 -19.09 14.09
C GLN A 202 4.02 -18.54 14.40
N GLN A 203 3.24 -19.27 15.20
CA GLN A 203 1.85 -18.89 15.50
C GLN A 203 1.75 -17.60 16.32
N GLU A 204 2.68 -17.40 17.23
CA GLU A 204 2.74 -16.25 18.15
C GLU A 204 2.84 -14.93 17.38
N GLN A 205 3.44 -14.96 16.19
CA GLN A 205 3.65 -13.77 15.38
C GLN A 205 2.35 -13.12 14.86
N ALA A 206 1.26 -13.87 14.81
CA ALA A 206 -0.04 -13.29 14.47
C ALA A 206 -0.50 -12.28 15.54
N VAL A 207 -0.32 -12.60 16.81
CA VAL A 207 -0.67 -11.71 17.93
C VAL A 207 0.25 -10.50 17.96
N GLU A 208 1.55 -10.69 17.82
CA GLU A 208 2.54 -9.60 17.76
C GLU A 208 2.26 -8.62 16.62
N THR A 209 1.86 -9.13 15.45
CA THR A 209 1.46 -8.30 14.31
C THR A 209 0.22 -7.46 14.64
N LEU A 210 -0.82 -8.07 15.23
CA LEU A 210 -2.06 -7.36 15.58
C LEU A 210 -1.83 -6.28 16.66
N GLU A 211 -0.97 -6.56 17.64
CA GLU A 211 -0.60 -5.59 18.68
C GLU A 211 0.20 -4.43 18.10
N ALA A 212 1.14 -4.69 17.20
CA ALA A 212 1.88 -3.64 16.50
C ALA A 212 0.94 -2.76 15.64
N VAL A 213 0.03 -3.35 14.87
CA VAL A 213 -1.00 -2.62 14.09
C VAL A 213 -1.81 -1.70 14.99
N ARG A 214 -2.30 -2.22 16.12
CA ARG A 214 -3.10 -1.42 17.07
C ARG A 214 -2.32 -0.24 17.60
N TYR A 215 -1.09 -0.44 18.02
CA TYR A 215 -0.27 0.64 18.55
C TYR A 215 0.05 1.71 17.49
N VAL A 216 0.46 1.27 16.29
CA VAL A 216 0.78 2.19 15.18
C VAL A 216 -0.44 3.05 14.83
N THR A 217 -1.64 2.47 14.80
CA THR A 217 -2.85 3.21 14.46
C THR A 217 -3.32 4.09 15.63
N GLN A 218 -3.42 3.56 16.84
CA GLN A 218 -4.05 4.27 17.96
C GLN A 218 -3.11 5.24 18.68
N GLU A 219 -1.85 4.85 18.88
CA GLU A 219 -0.89 5.63 19.65
C GLU A 219 0.01 6.49 18.75
N MET A 220 0.50 5.92 17.64
CA MET A 220 1.28 6.70 16.70
C MET A 220 0.40 7.51 15.74
N GLY A 221 -0.87 7.17 15.55
CA GLY A 221 -1.81 7.85 14.63
C GLY A 221 -1.31 7.82 13.18
N LEU A 222 -0.81 6.67 12.74
CA LEU A 222 -0.35 6.40 11.38
C LEU A 222 -1.30 5.41 10.71
N HIS A 223 -1.34 5.43 9.38
CA HIS A 223 -1.99 4.38 8.61
C HIS A 223 -1.16 3.10 8.62
N THR A 224 -1.84 1.97 8.55
CA THR A 224 -1.19 0.65 8.51
C THR A 224 -1.50 -0.10 7.22
N VAL A 225 -0.52 -0.83 6.75
CA VAL A 225 -0.57 -1.70 5.56
C VAL A 225 -0.20 -3.11 5.99
N LEU A 226 -0.79 -4.13 5.40
CA LEU A 226 -0.36 -5.53 5.59
C LEU A 226 -0.54 -6.36 4.34
N GLY A 227 0.47 -7.14 3.98
CA GLY A 227 0.34 -8.30 3.10
C GLY A 227 -0.37 -9.46 3.81
N VAL A 228 -1.71 -9.40 3.87
CA VAL A 228 -2.54 -10.28 4.71
C VAL A 228 -2.42 -11.76 4.32
N SER A 229 -2.31 -12.06 3.03
CA SER A 229 -2.26 -13.43 2.51
C SER A 229 -1.07 -14.26 3.02
N ASN A 230 -0.04 -13.60 3.55
CA ASN A 230 1.15 -14.24 4.10
C ASN A 230 0.85 -15.09 5.34
N ILE A 231 -0.15 -14.71 6.14
CA ILE A 231 -0.51 -15.38 7.39
C ILE A 231 -0.73 -16.89 7.23
N SER A 232 -1.27 -17.31 6.10
CA SER A 232 -1.74 -18.67 5.85
C SER A 232 -0.82 -19.51 4.96
N PHE A 233 0.38 -19.03 4.59
CA PHE A 233 1.30 -19.83 3.76
C PHE A 233 1.63 -21.18 4.38
N GLY A 234 1.63 -22.22 3.54
CA GLY A 234 1.91 -23.59 3.94
C GLY A 234 0.76 -24.34 4.61
N LEU A 235 -0.39 -23.71 4.83
CA LEU A 235 -1.56 -24.34 5.44
C LEU A 235 -2.59 -24.79 4.40
N PRO A 236 -3.37 -25.86 4.65
CA PRO A 236 -4.54 -26.18 3.86
C PRO A 236 -5.68 -25.20 4.14
N ALA A 237 -6.66 -25.11 3.24
CA ALA A 237 -7.85 -24.25 3.39
C ALA A 237 -7.51 -22.80 3.82
N ARG A 238 -6.48 -22.24 3.19
CA ARG A 238 -5.87 -20.93 3.51
C ARG A 238 -6.86 -19.81 3.68
N GLU A 239 -7.95 -19.83 2.90
CA GLU A 239 -8.97 -18.79 2.90
C GLU A 239 -9.55 -18.54 4.29
N HIS A 240 -9.87 -19.58 5.05
CA HIS A 240 -10.44 -19.44 6.40
C HIS A 240 -9.50 -18.72 7.37
N ILE A 241 -8.21 -19.06 7.32
CA ILE A 241 -7.19 -18.40 8.15
C ILE A 241 -7.00 -16.94 7.72
N THR A 242 -6.90 -16.72 6.41
CA THR A 242 -6.70 -15.38 5.85
C THR A 242 -7.86 -14.46 6.18
N VAL A 243 -9.11 -14.89 5.98
CA VAL A 243 -10.32 -14.11 6.30
C VAL A 243 -10.42 -13.81 7.80
N SER A 244 -10.17 -14.81 8.64
CA SER A 244 -10.21 -14.64 10.10
C SER A 244 -9.15 -13.64 10.58
N PHE A 245 -7.93 -13.72 10.05
CA PHE A 245 -6.86 -12.79 10.38
C PHE A 245 -7.14 -11.38 9.85
N LEU A 246 -7.61 -11.27 8.60
CA LEU A 246 -7.99 -9.98 7.99
C LEU A 246 -9.00 -9.23 8.87
N THR A 247 -10.04 -9.92 9.33
CA THR A 247 -11.08 -9.30 10.19
C THR A 247 -10.49 -8.82 11.50
N GLN A 248 -9.61 -9.61 12.15
CA GLN A 248 -8.92 -9.21 13.36
C GLN A 248 -7.97 -8.02 13.13
N ALA A 249 -7.24 -8.02 12.01
CA ALA A 249 -6.33 -6.95 11.65
C ALA A 249 -7.08 -5.63 11.39
N MET A 250 -8.19 -5.66 10.67
CA MET A 250 -9.06 -4.49 10.48
C MET A 250 -9.62 -3.98 11.82
N TYR A 251 -10.01 -4.88 12.72
CA TYR A 251 -10.45 -4.48 14.07
C TYR A 251 -9.31 -3.91 14.91
N ALA A 252 -8.08 -4.37 14.72
CA ALA A 252 -6.90 -3.78 15.36
C ALA A 252 -6.53 -2.40 14.79
N GLY A 253 -7.04 -2.03 13.61
CA GLY A 253 -6.81 -0.73 12.98
C GLY A 253 -6.15 -0.78 11.60
N LEU A 254 -6.12 -1.95 10.94
CA LEU A 254 -5.58 -2.05 9.59
C LEU A 254 -6.41 -1.25 8.60
N ASP A 255 -5.80 -0.25 7.98
CA ASP A 255 -6.43 0.60 6.97
C ASP A 255 -6.28 0.04 5.55
N LEU A 256 -5.11 -0.50 5.21
CA LEU A 256 -4.69 -0.83 3.85
C LEU A 256 -4.30 -2.32 3.73
N PRO A 257 -5.29 -3.25 3.72
CA PRO A 257 -5.00 -4.65 3.44
C PRO A 257 -4.57 -4.87 1.99
N ILE A 258 -3.39 -5.47 1.79
CA ILE A 258 -2.93 -5.97 0.49
C ILE A 258 -3.43 -7.41 0.36
N VAL A 259 -4.40 -7.62 -0.52
CA VAL A 259 -5.13 -8.89 -0.68
C VAL A 259 -5.48 -9.16 -2.15
N ASN A 260 -5.96 -10.37 -2.42
CA ASN A 260 -6.54 -10.71 -3.71
C ASN A 260 -8.06 -10.38 -3.73
N PRO A 261 -8.50 -9.29 -4.37
CA PRO A 261 -9.90 -8.89 -4.37
C PRO A 261 -10.80 -9.86 -5.15
N ASN A 262 -10.22 -10.69 -6.03
CA ASN A 262 -10.97 -11.72 -6.76
C ASN A 262 -11.42 -12.89 -5.87
N GLN A 263 -11.00 -12.94 -4.60
CA GLN A 263 -11.50 -13.90 -3.62
C GLN A 263 -12.73 -13.33 -2.90
N LYS A 264 -13.90 -13.85 -3.28
CA LYS A 264 -15.17 -13.37 -2.73
C LYS A 264 -15.19 -13.31 -1.20
N ALA A 265 -14.71 -14.35 -0.51
CA ALA A 265 -14.71 -14.39 0.95
C ALA A 265 -13.86 -13.27 1.59
N ILE A 266 -12.80 -12.82 0.93
CA ILE A 266 -11.99 -11.67 1.35
C ILE A 266 -12.81 -10.38 1.25
N MET A 267 -13.45 -10.14 0.11
CA MET A 267 -14.27 -8.93 -0.10
C MET A 267 -15.52 -8.94 0.75
N ASP A 268 -16.16 -10.09 0.94
CA ASP A 268 -17.29 -10.25 1.87
C ASP A 268 -16.88 -9.88 3.32
N ALA A 269 -15.67 -10.24 3.75
CA ALA A 269 -15.17 -9.87 5.07
C ALA A 269 -14.92 -8.35 5.19
N VAL A 270 -14.36 -7.73 4.15
CA VAL A 270 -14.12 -6.27 4.11
C VAL A 270 -15.44 -5.50 4.15
N THR A 271 -16.41 -5.85 3.29
CA THR A 271 -17.71 -5.17 3.22
C THR A 271 -18.50 -5.35 4.52
N SER A 272 -18.50 -6.57 5.09
CA SER A 272 -19.13 -6.83 6.38
C SER A 272 -18.48 -6.03 7.52
N PHE A 273 -17.15 -5.93 7.53
CA PHE A 273 -16.44 -5.13 8.52
C PHE A 273 -16.80 -3.65 8.39
N ARG A 274 -16.87 -3.09 7.18
CA ARG A 274 -17.26 -1.69 6.96
C ARG A 274 -18.64 -1.37 7.51
N VAL A 275 -19.61 -2.28 7.36
CA VAL A 275 -20.95 -2.15 7.97
C VAL A 275 -20.84 -2.16 9.49
N LEU A 276 -20.17 -3.18 10.07
CA LEU A 276 -20.08 -3.35 11.52
C LEU A 276 -19.28 -2.24 12.23
N SER A 277 -18.37 -1.59 11.51
CA SER A 277 -17.56 -0.47 12.03
C SER A 277 -18.12 0.91 11.66
N CYS A 278 -19.34 0.99 11.11
CA CYS A 278 -20.01 2.21 10.69
C CYS A 278 -19.25 3.02 9.60
N GLN A 279 -18.41 2.35 8.82
CA GLN A 279 -17.74 2.94 7.65
C GLN A 279 -18.63 2.94 6.41
N ASP A 280 -19.60 2.04 6.33
CA ASP A 280 -20.64 1.98 5.30
C ASP A 280 -21.96 2.46 5.90
N LYS A 281 -22.27 3.74 5.65
CA LYS A 281 -23.46 4.38 6.19
C LYS A 281 -24.72 3.74 5.60
N ASP A 282 -25.66 3.38 6.47
CA ASP A 282 -26.93 2.77 6.12
C ASP A 282 -26.78 1.46 5.29
N SER A 283 -25.57 0.88 5.27
CA SER A 283 -25.21 -0.33 4.54
C SER A 283 -25.42 -0.21 3.01
N GLU A 284 -25.31 0.99 2.46
CA GLU A 284 -25.59 1.25 1.04
C GLU A 284 -24.68 0.44 0.11
N ALA A 285 -23.38 0.42 0.39
CA ALA A 285 -22.43 -0.33 -0.43
C ALA A 285 -22.54 -1.86 -0.25
N TYR A 286 -23.00 -2.31 0.93
CA TYR A 286 -23.22 -3.73 1.19
C TYR A 286 -24.48 -4.29 0.49
N ILE A 287 -25.50 -3.45 0.29
CA ILE A 287 -26.77 -3.83 -0.34
C ILE A 287 -26.70 -3.75 -1.88
N ALA A 288 -25.86 -2.87 -2.43
CA ALA A 288 -25.68 -2.68 -3.88
C ALA A 288 -25.03 -3.90 -4.55
#